data_02d019d7e68254b4e9c41fdcb39b7554
#
_entry.id   02d019d7e68254b4e9c41fdcb39b7554
#
_cell.length_a   1.000
_cell.length_b   1.000
_cell.length_c   1.000
_cell.angle_alpha   90.00
_cell.angle_beta   90.00
_cell.angle_gamma   90.00
#
_symmetry.space_group_name_H-M   'P 1'
#
loop_
_entity.id
_entity.type
_entity.pdbx_description
1 polymer ?
#
loop_
_entity_poly.entity_id
_entity_poly.type
_entity_poly.pdbx_seq_one_letter_code
_entity_poly.pdbx_strand_id
1 'polypeptide(L)'
;ITSKHGLVAKQPFELYMAFVDMRNFLQFLPEEKKAGVEADYDTISATVQGFKIGVMVKNRTPYSSIEFIDNGAPFQFGGTLFFDAVPNDPSKTDFHIEFHADLNLMMKMMLGGKIREAMDRMVDGLVAMSEGRMPEGIDEETLRKMREKLDGNQQ
;
A
#
# COMPACT_ATOMS: atom_id res chain seq x y z
N ILE A 1 -15.04 1.91 0.81
CA ILE A 1 -14.44 1.04 1.85
C ILE A 1 -13.24 1.76 2.44
N THR A 2 -13.21 1.88 3.74
CA THR A 2 -12.11 2.52 4.46
C THR A 2 -11.43 1.48 5.34
N SER A 3 -10.09 1.44 5.29
CA SER A 3 -9.32 0.56 6.17
C SER A 3 -9.35 1.07 7.61
N LYS A 4 -8.87 0.24 8.52
CA LYS A 4 -8.53 0.71 9.87
C LYS A 4 -7.42 1.76 9.76
N HIS A 5 -7.29 2.60 10.79
CA HIS A 5 -6.16 3.52 10.94
C HIS A 5 -5.04 2.83 11.71
N GLY A 6 -3.80 3.13 11.36
CA GLY A 6 -2.64 2.62 12.08
C GLY A 6 -1.65 3.73 12.36
N LEU A 7 -1.04 3.69 13.54
CA LEU A 7 0.05 4.61 13.89
C LEU A 7 1.37 4.01 13.45
N VAL A 8 1.97 4.59 12.41
CA VAL A 8 3.25 4.16 11.87
C VAL A 8 4.37 4.97 12.51
N ALA A 9 5.40 4.31 13.03
CA ALA A 9 6.51 4.97 13.72
C ALA A 9 7.52 5.58 12.74
N LYS A 10 7.00 6.37 11.80
CA LYS A 10 7.74 7.14 10.81
C LYS A 10 7.02 8.47 10.59
N GLN A 11 7.78 9.51 10.27
CA GLN A 11 7.19 10.80 9.93
C GLN A 11 6.39 10.70 8.62
N PRO A 12 5.35 11.51 8.42
CA PRO A 12 4.59 11.51 7.16
C PRO A 12 5.47 11.67 5.92
N PHE A 13 6.46 12.53 5.97
CA PHE A 13 7.44 12.71 4.90
C PHE A 13 8.17 11.41 4.56
N GLU A 14 8.64 10.69 5.57
CA GLU A 14 9.40 9.45 5.37
C GLU A 14 8.52 8.35 4.76
N LEU A 15 7.31 8.21 5.29
CA LEU A 15 6.38 7.18 4.82
C LEU A 15 5.91 7.50 3.39
N TYR A 16 5.59 8.76 3.11
CA TYR A 16 5.23 9.19 1.77
C TYR A 16 6.33 8.85 0.76
N MET A 17 7.59 9.15 1.09
CA MET A 17 8.71 8.91 0.18
C MET A 17 8.94 7.41 -0.07
N ALA A 18 8.55 6.55 0.85
CA ALA A 18 8.64 5.11 0.65
C ALA A 18 7.62 4.61 -0.38
N PHE A 19 6.49 5.29 -0.54
CA PHE A 19 5.40 4.88 -1.43
C PHE A 19 5.23 5.74 -2.69
N VAL A 20 6.02 6.78 -2.84
CA VAL A 20 5.86 7.72 -3.96
C VAL A 20 6.17 7.06 -5.31
N ASP A 21 7.04 6.08 -5.33
CA ASP A 21 7.47 5.35 -6.52
C ASP A 21 6.88 3.93 -6.47
N MET A 22 6.06 3.58 -7.45
CA MET A 22 5.38 2.29 -7.48
C MET A 22 6.34 1.11 -7.54
N ARG A 23 7.56 1.31 -8.06
CA ARG A 23 8.58 0.25 -8.08
C ARG A 23 8.98 -0.20 -6.67
N ASN A 24 8.81 0.64 -5.67
CA ASN A 24 9.13 0.31 -4.28
C ASN A 24 8.25 -0.82 -3.75
N PHE A 25 7.04 -1.00 -4.28
CA PHE A 25 6.16 -2.08 -3.87
C PHE A 25 6.69 -3.45 -4.25
N LEU A 26 7.56 -3.54 -5.25
CA LEU A 26 8.17 -4.83 -5.63
C LEU A 26 8.98 -5.43 -4.49
N GLN A 27 9.57 -4.58 -3.66
CA GLN A 27 10.39 -5.04 -2.55
C GLN A 27 9.57 -5.64 -1.40
N PHE A 28 8.27 -5.36 -1.39
CA PHE A 28 7.35 -5.86 -0.38
C PHE A 28 6.80 -7.24 -0.74
N LEU A 29 7.12 -7.75 -1.92
CA LEU A 29 6.62 -9.03 -2.38
C LEU A 29 7.64 -10.15 -2.14
N PRO A 30 7.17 -11.37 -1.78
CA PRO A 30 8.04 -12.54 -1.80
C PRO A 30 8.62 -12.75 -3.21
N GLU A 31 9.82 -13.31 -3.28
CA GLU A 31 10.50 -13.52 -4.56
C GLU A 31 9.67 -14.31 -5.57
N GLU A 32 8.93 -15.32 -5.11
CA GLU A 32 8.11 -16.16 -5.98
C GLU A 32 6.93 -15.41 -6.61
N LYS A 33 6.56 -14.24 -6.06
CA LYS A 33 5.46 -13.42 -6.59
C LYS A 33 5.91 -12.28 -7.47
N LYS A 34 7.20 -11.94 -7.44
CA LYS A 34 7.73 -10.82 -8.23
C LYS A 34 7.66 -11.05 -9.73
N ALA A 35 7.78 -12.30 -10.18
CA ALA A 35 7.80 -12.62 -11.61
C ALA A 35 6.54 -12.22 -12.34
N GLY A 36 5.40 -12.18 -11.66
CA GLY A 36 4.12 -11.79 -12.26
C GLY A 36 3.76 -10.32 -12.08
N VAL A 37 4.70 -9.51 -11.58
CA VAL A 37 4.43 -8.10 -11.26
C VAL A 37 5.38 -7.20 -12.04
N GLU A 38 4.82 -6.18 -12.66
CA GLU A 38 5.58 -5.16 -13.38
C GLU A 38 5.30 -3.79 -12.75
N ALA A 39 6.33 -2.96 -12.62
CA ALA A 39 6.15 -1.64 -12.04
C ALA A 39 7.10 -0.63 -12.66
N ASP A 40 6.63 0.61 -12.76
CA ASP A 40 7.47 1.78 -13.01
C ASP A 40 7.12 2.85 -11.96
N TYR A 41 7.57 4.07 -12.17
CA TYR A 41 7.36 5.14 -11.19
C TYR A 41 5.87 5.38 -10.89
N ASP A 42 5.02 5.35 -11.91
CA ASP A 42 3.61 5.71 -11.79
C ASP A 42 2.66 4.52 -11.79
N THR A 43 3.11 3.33 -12.16
CA THR A 43 2.21 2.18 -12.34
C THR A 43 2.78 0.92 -11.71
N ILE A 44 1.86 0.04 -11.29
CA ILE A 44 2.19 -1.32 -10.90
C ILE A 44 1.06 -2.23 -11.38
N SER A 45 1.40 -3.38 -11.92
CA SER A 45 0.41 -4.36 -12.38
C SER A 45 0.84 -5.77 -12.05
N ALA A 46 -0.16 -6.62 -11.86
CA ALA A 46 0.04 -8.04 -11.58
C ALA A 46 -0.91 -8.86 -12.42
N THR A 47 -0.46 -10.08 -12.80
CA THR A 47 -1.33 -11.05 -13.45
C THR A 47 -1.84 -12.01 -12.39
N VAL A 48 -3.16 -12.06 -12.21
CA VAL A 48 -3.83 -12.90 -11.21
C VAL A 48 -4.88 -13.72 -11.94
N GLN A 49 -4.73 -15.06 -11.90
CA GLN A 49 -5.67 -16.00 -12.53
C GLN A 49 -5.96 -15.66 -14.00
N GLY A 50 -4.92 -15.29 -14.75
CA GLY A 50 -5.04 -14.95 -16.16
C GLY A 50 -5.51 -13.53 -16.45
N PHE A 51 -5.84 -12.75 -15.44
CA PHE A 51 -6.25 -11.35 -15.59
C PHE A 51 -5.12 -10.42 -15.16
N LYS A 52 -4.88 -9.39 -15.97
CA LYS A 52 -3.95 -8.34 -15.59
C LYS A 52 -4.70 -7.28 -14.78
N ILE A 53 -4.24 -7.05 -13.56
CA ILE A 53 -4.81 -6.02 -12.67
C ILE A 53 -3.72 -4.97 -12.48
N GLY A 54 -4.00 -3.76 -12.91
CA GLY A 54 -3.05 -2.67 -12.82
C GLY A 54 -3.59 -1.50 -12.01
N VAL A 55 -2.65 -0.76 -11.41
CA VAL A 55 -2.88 0.45 -10.65
C VAL A 55 -1.99 1.55 -11.21
N MET A 56 -2.54 2.73 -11.34
CA MET A 56 -1.81 3.91 -11.79
C MET A 56 -2.00 5.05 -10.79
N VAL A 57 -0.92 5.75 -10.47
CA VAL A 57 -1.03 6.94 -9.63
C VAL A 57 -1.71 8.04 -10.43
N LYS A 58 -2.78 8.58 -9.88
CA LYS A 58 -3.53 9.69 -10.47
C LYS A 58 -3.03 11.02 -9.95
N ASN A 59 -2.72 11.10 -8.67
CA ASN A 59 -2.29 12.35 -8.05
C ASN A 59 -1.41 12.07 -6.83
N ARG A 60 -0.39 12.88 -6.66
CA ARG A 60 0.48 12.88 -5.47
C ARG A 60 0.39 14.24 -4.81
N THR A 61 -0.07 14.25 -3.57
CA THR A 61 -0.03 15.46 -2.74
C THR A 61 1.14 15.29 -1.77
N PRO A 62 2.26 16.00 -1.99
CA PRO A 62 3.48 15.76 -1.22
C PRO A 62 3.24 15.68 0.27
N TYR A 63 3.74 14.59 0.85
CA TYR A 63 3.74 14.26 2.28
C TYR A 63 2.37 14.04 2.90
N SER A 64 1.29 14.05 2.10
CA SER A 64 -0.09 13.98 2.58
C SER A 64 -0.86 12.79 2.05
N SER A 65 -0.85 12.58 0.73
CA SER A 65 -1.64 11.50 0.13
C SER A 65 -1.14 11.09 -1.24
N ILE A 66 -1.48 9.86 -1.63
CA ILE A 66 -1.27 9.34 -3.00
C ILE A 66 -2.59 8.76 -3.45
N GLU A 67 -3.17 9.34 -4.50
CA GLU A 67 -4.40 8.86 -5.11
C GLU A 67 -4.06 7.95 -6.28
N PHE A 68 -4.74 6.80 -6.37
CA PHE A 68 -4.54 5.85 -7.45
C PHE A 68 -5.87 5.45 -8.08
N ILE A 69 -5.79 5.01 -9.34
CA ILE A 69 -6.92 4.49 -10.10
C ILE A 69 -6.52 3.18 -10.78
N ASP A 70 -7.51 2.42 -11.24
CA ASP A 70 -7.24 1.22 -12.01
C ASP A 70 -6.56 1.55 -13.34
N ASN A 71 -5.77 0.60 -13.82
CA ASN A 71 -5.07 0.72 -15.10
C ASN A 71 -5.28 -0.58 -15.89
N GLY A 72 -6.49 -0.75 -16.44
CA GLY A 72 -6.84 -1.90 -17.27
C GLY A 72 -7.44 -3.09 -16.53
N ALA A 73 -7.97 -2.90 -15.33
CA ALA A 73 -8.66 -3.97 -14.60
C ALA A 73 -10.03 -4.27 -15.21
N PRO A 74 -10.60 -5.48 -14.90
CA PRO A 74 -11.93 -5.84 -15.39
C PRO A 74 -13.07 -4.98 -14.85
N PHE A 75 -12.82 -4.18 -13.80
CA PHE A 75 -13.79 -3.23 -13.24
C PHE A 75 -13.05 -1.96 -12.82
N GLN A 76 -13.79 -0.85 -12.73
CA GLN A 76 -13.22 0.42 -12.33
C GLN A 76 -13.05 0.47 -10.82
N PHE A 77 -11.89 0.89 -10.38
CA PHE A 77 -11.63 1.11 -8.96
C PHE A 77 -10.59 2.23 -8.79
N GLY A 78 -10.50 2.71 -7.57
CA GLY A 78 -9.50 3.68 -7.20
C GLY A 78 -9.44 3.81 -5.69
N GLY A 79 -8.54 4.64 -5.21
CA GLY A 79 -8.40 4.85 -3.78
C GLY A 79 -7.34 5.86 -3.46
N THR A 80 -7.09 6.03 -2.17
CA THR A 80 -6.12 6.98 -1.67
C THR A 80 -5.41 6.41 -0.45
N LEU A 81 -4.09 6.57 -0.44
CA LEU A 81 -3.26 6.33 0.73
C LEU A 81 -3.12 7.65 1.46
N PHE A 82 -3.47 7.71 2.73
CA PHE A 82 -3.39 8.93 3.54
C PHE A 82 -2.26 8.84 4.56
N PHE A 83 -1.44 9.88 4.59
CA PHE A 83 -0.29 10.02 5.50
C PHE A 83 -0.52 11.22 6.39
N ASP A 84 -1.41 11.07 7.38
CA ASP A 84 -1.83 12.20 8.20
C ASP A 84 -0.91 12.42 9.39
N ALA A 85 -0.68 13.69 9.72
CA ALA A 85 0.11 14.04 10.90
C ALA A 85 -0.64 13.63 12.17
N VAL A 86 0.12 13.16 13.17
CA VAL A 86 -0.44 12.87 14.49
C VAL A 86 -0.30 14.13 15.35
N PRO A 87 -1.40 14.66 15.91
CA PRO A 87 -1.31 15.82 16.78
C PRO A 87 -0.33 15.59 17.93
N ASN A 88 0.59 16.53 18.12
CA ASN A 88 1.60 16.49 19.18
C ASN A 88 2.65 15.37 19.08
N ASP A 89 2.70 14.65 17.95
CA ASP A 89 3.72 13.63 17.75
C ASP A 89 4.22 13.63 16.29
N PRO A 90 5.20 14.48 15.95
CA PRO A 90 5.71 14.57 14.59
C PRO A 90 6.52 13.34 14.13
N SER A 91 6.83 12.41 15.04
CA SER A 91 7.59 11.20 14.70
C SER A 91 6.71 10.08 14.14
N LYS A 92 5.40 10.27 14.15
CA LYS A 92 4.44 9.24 13.73
C LYS A 92 3.52 9.73 12.64
N THR A 93 2.95 8.77 11.93
CA THR A 93 1.94 9.00 10.89
C THR A 93 0.70 8.21 11.20
N ASP A 94 -0.46 8.85 11.12
CA ASP A 94 -1.75 8.18 11.11
C ASP A 94 -2.03 7.78 9.67
N PHE A 95 -1.88 6.49 9.38
CA PHE A 95 -2.01 5.94 8.02
C PHE A 95 -3.32 5.19 7.89
N HIS A 96 -4.02 5.44 6.78
CA HIS A 96 -5.17 4.63 6.40
C HIS A 96 -5.35 4.65 4.89
N ILE A 97 -6.21 3.77 4.40
CA ILE A 97 -6.48 3.59 2.97
C ILE A 97 -7.99 3.75 2.74
N GLU A 98 -8.36 4.56 1.77
CA GLU A 98 -9.72 4.59 1.25
C GLU A 98 -9.74 3.94 -0.12
N PHE A 99 -10.76 3.12 -0.37
CA PHE A 99 -10.89 2.36 -1.61
C PHE A 99 -12.33 2.43 -2.10
N HIS A 100 -12.50 2.62 -3.40
CA HIS A 100 -13.81 2.55 -4.04
C HIS A 100 -13.70 1.69 -5.28
N ALA A 101 -14.76 0.94 -5.59
CA ALA A 101 -14.82 0.10 -6.77
C ALA A 101 -16.23 0.09 -7.31
N ASP A 102 -16.35 0.05 -8.64
CA ASP A 102 -17.63 -0.04 -9.33
C ASP A 102 -18.03 -1.52 -9.41
N LEU A 103 -18.53 -2.03 -8.30
CA LEU A 103 -18.94 -3.43 -8.15
C LEU A 103 -20.48 -3.52 -8.12
N ASN A 104 -21.02 -4.55 -8.77
CA ASN A 104 -22.45 -4.83 -8.60
C ASN A 104 -22.70 -5.38 -7.18
N LEU A 105 -23.97 -5.51 -6.80
CA LEU A 105 -24.32 -5.94 -5.44
C LEU A 105 -23.74 -7.28 -5.06
N MET A 106 -23.76 -8.25 -5.97
CA MET A 106 -23.22 -9.57 -5.73
C MET A 106 -21.71 -9.52 -5.46
N MET A 107 -20.96 -8.76 -6.27
CA MET A 107 -19.53 -8.60 -6.10
C MET A 107 -19.19 -7.87 -4.80
N LYS A 108 -19.98 -6.87 -4.42
CA LYS A 108 -19.81 -6.19 -3.13
C LYS A 108 -19.96 -7.15 -1.96
N MET A 109 -20.95 -8.04 -2.03
CA MET A 109 -21.17 -9.02 -0.99
C MET A 109 -20.04 -10.05 -0.92
N MET A 110 -19.48 -10.45 -2.08
CA MET A 110 -18.42 -11.45 -2.14
C MET A 110 -17.04 -10.89 -1.81
N LEU A 111 -16.76 -9.66 -2.23
CA LEU A 111 -15.39 -9.10 -2.20
C LEU A 111 -15.18 -8.02 -1.15
N GLY A 112 -16.23 -7.33 -0.72
CA GLY A 112 -16.10 -6.17 0.16
C GLY A 112 -15.35 -6.47 1.44
N GLY A 113 -15.68 -7.58 2.11
CA GLY A 113 -15.00 -7.99 3.32
C GLY A 113 -13.54 -8.40 3.09
N LYS A 114 -13.27 -9.06 1.96
CA LYS A 114 -11.91 -9.48 1.60
C LYS A 114 -11.03 -8.29 1.26
N ILE A 115 -11.58 -7.29 0.59
CA ILE A 115 -10.86 -6.05 0.27
C ILE A 115 -10.50 -5.32 1.55
N ARG A 116 -11.45 -5.17 2.47
CA ARG A 116 -11.21 -4.51 3.76
C ARG A 116 -10.14 -5.25 4.56
N GLU A 117 -10.25 -6.58 4.61
CA GLU A 117 -9.26 -7.41 5.31
C GLU A 117 -7.85 -7.22 4.73
N ALA A 118 -7.73 -7.20 3.41
CA ALA A 118 -6.43 -6.98 2.76
C ALA A 118 -5.86 -5.59 3.08
N MET A 119 -6.70 -4.57 3.06
CA MET A 119 -6.28 -3.21 3.41
C MET A 119 -5.84 -3.11 4.88
N ASP A 120 -6.61 -3.73 5.77
CA ASP A 120 -6.28 -3.75 7.20
C ASP A 120 -4.98 -4.48 7.47
N ARG A 121 -4.71 -5.57 6.76
CA ARG A 121 -3.43 -6.29 6.85
C ARG A 121 -2.26 -5.42 6.38
N MET A 122 -2.47 -4.63 5.34
CA MET A 122 -1.44 -3.71 4.86
C MET A 122 -1.13 -2.66 5.92
N VAL A 123 -2.15 -2.09 6.55
CA VAL A 123 -1.98 -1.13 7.64
C VAL A 123 -1.23 -1.77 8.80
N ASP A 124 -1.68 -2.93 9.26
CA ASP A 124 -1.03 -3.65 10.36
C ASP A 124 0.42 -4.01 10.04
N GLY A 125 0.69 -4.41 8.80
CA GLY A 125 2.04 -4.72 8.35
C GLY A 125 2.97 -3.52 8.41
N LEU A 126 2.51 -2.35 7.98
CA LEU A 126 3.30 -1.12 8.05
C LEU A 126 3.58 -0.72 9.49
N VAL A 127 2.58 -0.80 10.36
CA VAL A 127 2.75 -0.51 11.78
C VAL A 127 3.79 -1.44 12.39
N ALA A 128 3.65 -2.75 12.14
CA ALA A 128 4.57 -3.75 12.67
C ALA A 128 6.01 -3.52 12.21
N MET A 129 6.20 -3.26 10.89
CA MET A 129 7.53 -2.99 10.36
C MET A 129 8.15 -1.74 10.94
N SER A 130 7.37 -0.68 11.10
CA SER A 130 7.87 0.58 11.64
C SER A 130 8.33 0.43 13.09
N GLU A 131 7.79 -0.55 13.81
CA GLU A 131 8.17 -0.89 15.18
C GLU A 131 9.22 -2.00 15.25
N GLY A 132 9.69 -2.48 14.10
CA GLY A 132 10.69 -3.56 14.05
C GLY A 132 10.13 -4.95 14.24
N ARG A 133 8.79 -5.13 14.18
CA ARG A 133 8.13 -6.43 14.30
C ARG A 133 7.96 -7.07 12.93
N MET A 134 7.90 -8.40 12.87
CA MET A 134 7.66 -9.14 11.64
C MET A 134 6.16 -9.11 11.30
N PRO A 135 5.76 -8.57 10.14
CA PRO A 135 4.37 -8.68 9.69
C PRO A 135 4.02 -10.13 9.39
N GLU A 136 2.75 -10.50 9.59
CA GLU A 136 2.25 -11.82 9.29
C GLU A 136 2.41 -12.13 7.78
N GLY A 137 2.93 -13.31 7.48
CA GLY A 137 3.09 -13.79 6.11
C GLY A 137 4.30 -13.23 5.37
N ILE A 138 5.18 -12.50 6.04
CA ILE A 138 6.40 -11.94 5.44
C ILE A 138 7.62 -12.54 6.13
N ASP A 139 8.58 -13.03 5.35
CA ASP A 139 9.82 -13.60 5.88
C ASP A 139 10.82 -12.54 6.33
N GLU A 140 11.85 -12.97 7.05
CA GLU A 140 12.86 -12.06 7.61
C GLU A 140 13.64 -11.30 6.54
N GLU A 141 13.94 -11.94 5.42
CA GLU A 141 14.67 -11.29 4.34
C GLU A 141 13.84 -10.18 3.72
N THR A 142 12.56 -10.44 3.46
CA THR A 142 11.64 -9.43 2.92
C THR A 142 11.51 -8.28 3.92
N LEU A 143 11.35 -8.57 5.19
CA LEU A 143 11.26 -7.54 6.24
C LEU A 143 12.51 -6.68 6.28
N ARG A 144 13.70 -7.27 6.19
CA ARG A 144 14.95 -6.53 6.17
C ARG A 144 15.03 -5.58 4.98
N LYS A 145 14.64 -6.05 3.79
CA LYS A 145 14.62 -5.24 2.57
C LYS A 145 13.66 -4.05 2.71
N MET A 146 12.50 -4.28 3.30
CA MET A 146 11.51 -3.23 3.54
C MET A 146 12.04 -2.17 4.50
N ARG A 147 12.70 -2.59 5.58
CA ARG A 147 13.33 -1.66 6.53
C ARG A 147 14.41 -0.82 5.88
N GLU A 148 15.29 -1.45 5.10
CA GLU A 148 16.36 -0.74 4.39
C GLU A 148 15.78 0.33 3.47
N LYS A 149 14.65 0.03 2.80
CA LYS A 149 14.00 0.97 1.91
C LYS A 149 13.41 2.15 2.67
N LEU A 150 12.73 1.91 3.78
CA LEU A 150 12.18 2.98 4.61
C LEU A 150 13.27 3.87 5.18
N ASP A 151 14.34 3.27 5.70
CA ASP A 151 15.46 4.01 6.27
C ASP A 151 16.26 4.76 5.19
N GLY A 152 16.41 4.16 4.02
CA GLY A 152 17.11 4.79 2.90
C GLY A 152 16.45 6.08 2.43
N ASN A 153 15.15 6.22 2.58
CA ASN A 153 14.41 7.42 2.19
C ASN A 153 14.59 8.59 3.18
N GLN A 154 15.31 8.39 4.27
CA GLN A 154 15.63 9.43 5.22
C GLN A 154 16.91 10.21 4.86
N GLN A 155 17.65 9.72 3.90
CA GLN A 155 18.93 10.30 3.49
C GLN A 155 18.78 11.33 2.37
#